data_f7c19605d02c90425ca3c31f47e1db97
#
_entry.id   f7c19605d02c90425ca3c31f47e1db97
#
_cell.length_a   1.000
_cell.length_b   1.000
_cell.length_c   1.000
_cell.angle_alpha   90.00
_cell.angle_beta   90.00
_cell.angle_gamma   90.00
#
_symmetry.space_group_name_H-M   'P 1'
#
loop_
_entity.id
_entity.type
_entity.pdbx_description
1 polymer ?
#
loop_
_entity_poly.entity_id
_entity_poly.type
_entity_poly.pdbx_seq_one_letter_code
_entity_poly.pdbx_strand_id
1 'polypeptide(L)'
;GRITILLREFGINSYGVDISQTAIDEAVEFGKHFGFDIKDGVKIYDGNKIPYNDNFFDFTISESVMDSMPFELAKKLIKEIDRVTKKYFFLSLISSESNKIFNQLENNKIFIDEIEVEDEHEKGTIQSFFNLEKIEELIKSTNFKIKWCEKHTLENVLNKTHHGRYYLVLEKE
;
A
#
# COMPACT_ATOMS: atom_id res chain seq x y z
N GLY A 1 -0.82 11.39 4.70
CA GLY A 1 -1.19 11.48 6.12
C GLY A 1 -2.65 11.17 6.46
N ARG A 2 -3.52 10.98 5.47
CA ARG A 2 -4.99 10.82 5.67
C ARG A 2 -5.33 9.71 6.67
N ILE A 3 -4.77 8.52 6.51
CA ILE A 3 -5.04 7.37 7.40
C ILE A 3 -4.54 7.66 8.82
N THR A 4 -3.36 8.26 8.96
CA THR A 4 -2.80 8.65 10.26
C THR A 4 -3.74 9.59 11.01
N ILE A 5 -4.28 10.61 10.34
CA ILE A 5 -5.21 11.57 10.92
C ILE A 5 -6.53 10.91 11.28
N LEU A 6 -7.10 10.13 10.35
CA LEU A 6 -8.35 9.40 10.57
C LEU A 6 -8.27 8.49 11.81
N LEU A 7 -7.18 7.75 11.97
CA LEU A 7 -6.98 6.89 13.14
C LEU A 7 -6.91 7.70 14.44
N ARG A 8 -6.29 8.89 14.42
CA ARG A 8 -6.25 9.78 15.58
C ARG A 8 -7.62 10.35 15.95
N GLU A 9 -8.48 10.62 14.98
CA GLU A 9 -9.89 11.00 15.25
C GLU A 9 -10.63 9.92 16.05
N PHE A 10 -10.30 8.64 15.84
CA PHE A 10 -10.82 7.52 16.62
C PHE A 10 -10.02 7.23 17.91
N GLY A 11 -9.11 8.11 18.31
CA GLY A 11 -8.31 7.96 19.53
C GLY A 11 -7.19 6.90 19.41
N ILE A 12 -6.85 6.45 18.19
CA ILE A 12 -5.79 5.48 17.96
C ILE A 12 -4.47 6.23 17.81
N ASN A 13 -3.47 5.84 18.59
CA ASN A 13 -2.12 6.37 18.46
C ASN A 13 -1.47 5.85 17.18
N SER A 14 -1.39 6.71 16.18
CA SER A 14 -1.01 6.36 14.80
C SER A 14 0.24 7.09 14.34
N TYR A 15 0.98 6.46 13.46
CA TYR A 15 2.24 6.89 12.88
C TYR A 15 2.21 6.68 11.36
N GLY A 16 3.04 7.41 10.63
CA GLY A 16 3.15 7.28 9.19
C GLY A 16 4.58 7.34 8.70
N VAL A 17 4.84 6.71 7.58
CA VAL A 17 6.11 6.84 6.86
C VAL A 17 5.85 7.12 5.37
N ASP A 18 6.69 7.90 4.76
CA ASP A 18 6.68 8.17 3.33
C ASP A 18 8.11 8.35 2.83
N ILE A 19 8.36 8.07 1.55
CA ILE A 19 9.68 8.32 0.91
C ILE A 19 9.86 9.78 0.50
N SER A 20 8.77 10.55 0.42
CA SER A 20 8.75 11.95 -0.03
C SER A 20 8.72 12.90 1.15
N GLN A 21 9.72 13.78 1.25
CA GLN A 21 9.73 14.86 2.24
C GLN A 21 8.51 15.78 2.05
N THR A 22 8.16 16.09 0.81
CA THR A 22 6.98 16.90 0.50
C THR A 22 5.70 16.26 1.05
N ALA A 23 5.53 14.93 0.88
CA ALA A 23 4.36 14.22 1.41
C ALA A 23 4.32 14.25 2.95
N ILE A 24 5.48 14.18 3.62
CA ILE A 24 5.57 14.34 5.08
C ILE A 24 5.18 15.75 5.51
N ASP A 25 5.70 16.79 4.85
CA ASP A 25 5.41 18.18 5.16
C ASP A 25 3.91 18.50 4.95
N GLU A 26 3.35 18.04 3.84
CA GLU A 26 1.92 18.17 3.56
C GLU A 26 1.05 17.40 4.58
N ALA A 27 1.48 16.21 5.00
CA ALA A 27 0.77 15.45 6.02
C ALA A 27 0.72 16.20 7.35
N VAL A 28 1.82 16.85 7.75
CA VAL A 28 1.89 17.66 8.97
C VAL A 28 0.94 18.87 8.88
N GLU A 29 0.97 19.59 7.76
CA GLU A 29 0.07 20.75 7.56
C GLU A 29 -1.41 20.32 7.51
N PHE A 30 -1.71 19.21 6.84
CA PHE A 30 -3.05 18.64 6.82
C PHE A 30 -3.52 18.22 8.21
N GLY A 31 -2.63 17.60 9.01
CA GLY A 31 -2.92 17.26 10.41
C GLY A 31 -3.31 18.49 11.23
N LYS A 32 -2.54 19.59 11.14
CA LYS A 32 -2.85 20.85 11.82
C LYS A 32 -4.22 21.42 11.45
N HIS A 33 -4.61 21.32 10.17
CA HIS A 33 -5.92 21.76 9.70
C HIS A 33 -7.07 21.04 10.42
N PHE A 34 -6.88 19.78 10.78
CA PHE A 34 -7.84 18.98 11.54
C PHE A 34 -7.61 19.00 13.08
N GLY A 35 -6.69 19.83 13.55
CA GLY A 35 -6.39 19.96 14.98
C GLY A 35 -5.48 18.87 15.54
N PHE A 36 -4.78 18.12 14.70
CA PHE A 36 -3.83 17.07 15.11
C PHE A 36 -2.39 17.49 14.83
N ASP A 37 -1.56 17.54 15.87
CA ASP A 37 -0.11 17.59 15.68
C ASP A 37 0.42 16.17 15.47
N ILE A 38 0.81 15.89 14.23
CA ILE A 38 1.37 14.58 13.84
C ILE A 38 2.86 14.65 13.49
N LYS A 39 3.52 15.79 13.71
CA LYS A 39 4.90 16.02 13.30
C LYS A 39 5.87 14.95 13.80
N ASP A 40 5.76 14.54 15.06
CA ASP A 40 6.62 13.50 15.63
C ASP A 40 6.15 12.07 15.27
N GLY A 41 4.95 11.94 14.71
CA GLY A 41 4.35 10.68 14.31
C GLY A 41 4.61 10.31 12.85
N VAL A 42 5.07 11.25 12.01
CA VAL A 42 5.36 10.96 10.60
C VAL A 42 6.85 11.10 10.31
N LYS A 43 7.42 10.15 9.57
CA LYS A 43 8.86 10.09 9.32
C LYS A 43 9.18 9.72 7.88
N ILE A 44 10.33 10.20 7.40
CA ILE A 44 10.90 9.73 6.15
C ILE A 44 11.30 8.27 6.26
N TYR A 45 10.95 7.52 5.21
CA TYR A 45 11.40 6.16 4.95
C TYR A 45 12.40 6.20 3.79
N ASP A 46 13.59 5.71 3.99
CA ASP A 46 14.70 5.78 3.02
C ASP A 46 14.64 4.70 1.92
N GLY A 47 13.56 3.91 1.87
CA GLY A 47 13.41 2.79 0.94
C GLY A 47 14.05 1.48 1.44
N ASN A 48 14.81 1.50 2.54
CA ASN A 48 15.53 0.33 3.06
C ASN A 48 15.01 -0.11 4.43
N LYS A 49 14.94 0.82 5.40
CA LYS A 49 14.56 0.48 6.78
C LYS A 49 13.51 1.43 7.31
N ILE A 50 12.37 0.89 7.72
CA ILE A 50 11.34 1.65 8.43
C ILE A 50 11.90 2.13 9.78
N PRO A 51 11.87 3.46 10.10
CA PRO A 51 12.60 4.06 11.22
C PRO A 51 11.91 3.81 12.58
N TYR A 52 11.53 2.57 12.84
CA TYR A 52 10.94 2.07 14.07
C TYR A 52 11.56 0.72 14.47
N ASN A 53 11.48 0.39 15.76
CA ASN A 53 12.01 -0.88 16.30
C ASN A 53 11.17 -2.07 15.83
N ASP A 54 11.74 -3.27 15.98
CA ASP A 54 11.04 -4.53 15.74
C ASP A 54 9.81 -4.62 16.65
N ASN A 55 8.70 -5.10 16.07
CA ASN A 55 7.43 -5.27 16.79
C ASN A 55 6.95 -4.00 17.51
N PHE A 56 7.17 -2.83 16.91
CA PHE A 56 6.75 -1.56 17.50
C PHE A 56 5.24 -1.34 17.41
N PHE A 57 4.63 -1.73 16.29
CA PHE A 57 3.21 -1.51 16.01
C PHE A 57 2.37 -2.74 16.30
N ASP A 58 1.24 -2.58 17.00
CA ASP A 58 0.28 -3.66 17.17
C ASP A 58 -0.35 -4.07 15.84
N PHE A 59 -0.55 -3.10 14.94
CA PHE A 59 -0.93 -3.32 13.54
C PHE A 59 -0.32 -2.26 12.62
N THR A 60 -0.22 -2.60 11.35
CA THR A 60 0.23 -1.72 10.26
C THR A 60 -0.80 -1.69 9.14
N ILE A 61 -0.75 -0.65 8.30
CA ILE A 61 -1.66 -0.47 7.17
C ILE A 61 -0.84 -0.05 5.95
N SER A 62 -1.10 -0.68 4.81
CA SER A 62 -0.63 -0.26 3.49
C SER A 62 -1.80 -0.27 2.51
N GLU A 63 -2.31 0.91 2.18
CA GLU A 63 -3.40 1.08 1.24
C GLU A 63 -2.92 1.74 -0.03
N SER A 64 -3.02 1.04 -1.17
CA SER A 64 -2.62 1.54 -2.50
C SER A 64 -1.16 2.02 -2.55
N VAL A 65 -0.26 1.34 -1.86
CA VAL A 65 1.18 1.66 -1.84
C VAL A 65 1.99 0.56 -2.50
N MET A 66 1.78 -0.70 -2.09
CA MET A 66 2.59 -1.82 -2.57
C MET A 66 2.27 -2.23 -4.01
N ASP A 67 1.13 -1.82 -4.52
CA ASP A 67 0.74 -1.96 -5.92
C ASP A 67 1.22 -0.78 -6.81
N SER A 68 1.76 0.28 -6.22
CA SER A 68 2.34 1.44 -6.93
C SER A 68 3.87 1.40 -6.99
N MET A 69 4.45 0.20 -7.01
CA MET A 69 5.89 -0.03 -7.13
C MET A 69 6.17 -1.38 -7.80
N PRO A 70 7.41 -1.61 -8.30
CA PRO A 70 7.84 -2.93 -8.76
C PRO A 70 7.67 -4.00 -7.69
N PHE A 71 7.24 -5.19 -8.08
CA PHE A 71 7.00 -6.31 -7.17
C PHE A 71 8.22 -6.66 -6.30
N GLU A 72 9.42 -6.56 -6.86
CA GLU A 72 10.66 -6.80 -6.10
C GLU A 72 10.88 -5.77 -4.98
N LEU A 73 10.43 -4.53 -5.14
CA LEU A 73 10.45 -3.52 -4.07
C LEU A 73 9.36 -3.82 -3.04
N ALA A 74 8.17 -4.23 -3.48
CA ALA A 74 7.09 -4.64 -2.58
C ALA A 74 7.54 -5.82 -1.68
N LYS A 75 8.28 -6.81 -2.24
CA LYS A 75 8.86 -7.92 -1.45
C LYS A 75 9.92 -7.47 -0.44
N LYS A 76 10.62 -6.38 -0.68
CA LYS A 76 11.54 -5.79 0.32
C LYS A 76 10.77 -5.05 1.40
N LEU A 77 9.80 -4.23 1.00
CA LEU A 77 9.00 -3.43 1.92
C LEU A 77 8.19 -4.31 2.89
N ILE A 78 7.59 -5.41 2.41
CA ILE A 78 6.78 -6.27 3.29
C ILE A 78 7.61 -6.94 4.39
N LYS A 79 8.90 -7.20 4.17
CA LYS A 79 9.82 -7.71 5.22
C LYS A 79 10.05 -6.68 6.32
N GLU A 80 10.17 -5.41 5.95
CA GLU A 80 10.29 -4.33 6.92
C GLU A 80 8.96 -4.10 7.66
N ILE A 81 7.81 -4.22 6.97
CA ILE A 81 6.50 -4.20 7.60
C ILE A 81 6.35 -5.38 8.58
N ASP A 82 6.75 -6.59 8.20
CA ASP A 82 6.77 -7.75 9.10
C ASP A 82 7.65 -7.49 10.33
N ARG A 83 8.84 -6.94 10.12
CA ARG A 83 9.76 -6.63 11.23
C ARG A 83 9.13 -5.68 12.26
N VAL A 84 8.46 -4.62 11.83
CA VAL A 84 7.92 -3.60 12.74
C VAL A 84 6.54 -3.93 13.28
N THR A 85 5.83 -4.91 12.71
CA THR A 85 4.47 -5.30 13.10
C THR A 85 4.50 -6.38 14.17
N LYS A 86 3.67 -6.25 15.21
CA LYS A 86 3.47 -7.30 16.22
C LYS A 86 2.46 -8.34 15.79
N LYS A 87 1.31 -7.91 15.24
CA LYS A 87 0.18 -8.83 15.10
C LYS A 87 -0.53 -8.76 13.75
N TYR A 88 -1.05 -7.60 13.34
CA TYR A 88 -1.86 -7.50 12.14
C TYR A 88 -1.29 -6.53 11.11
N PHE A 89 -1.40 -6.93 9.85
CA PHE A 89 -1.12 -6.05 8.71
C PHE A 89 -2.35 -5.99 7.79
N PHE A 90 -2.87 -4.78 7.59
CA PHE A 90 -3.96 -4.49 6.67
C PHE A 90 -3.38 -4.04 5.33
N LEU A 91 -3.73 -4.74 4.27
CA LEU A 91 -3.16 -4.54 2.93
C LEU A 91 -4.26 -4.43 1.88
N SER A 92 -4.16 -3.46 0.99
CA SER A 92 -4.96 -3.43 -0.24
C SER A 92 -4.09 -3.42 -1.48
N LEU A 93 -4.50 -4.18 -2.51
CA LEU A 93 -3.76 -4.39 -3.75
C LEU A 93 -4.71 -4.39 -4.95
N ILE A 94 -4.31 -3.77 -6.05
CA ILE A 94 -5.09 -3.80 -7.29
C ILE A 94 -5.07 -5.19 -7.90
N SER A 95 -6.25 -5.65 -8.33
CA SER A 95 -6.41 -6.96 -8.96
C SER A 95 -5.94 -6.97 -10.41
N SER A 96 -5.28 -8.04 -10.83
CA SER A 96 -4.93 -8.31 -12.23
C SER A 96 -6.14 -8.48 -13.16
N GLU A 97 -7.34 -8.63 -12.59
CA GLU A 97 -8.60 -8.68 -13.37
C GLU A 97 -9.16 -7.27 -13.67
N SER A 98 -8.49 -6.19 -13.26
CA SER A 98 -8.93 -4.82 -13.57
C SER A 98 -8.71 -4.50 -15.06
N ASN A 99 -9.79 -4.39 -15.84
CA ASN A 99 -9.69 -4.25 -17.30
C ASN A 99 -9.44 -2.81 -17.80
N LYS A 100 -9.66 -1.79 -16.96
CA LYS A 100 -9.31 -0.40 -17.33
C LYS A 100 -7.83 -0.26 -17.76
N ILE A 101 -7.02 -1.21 -17.36
CA ILE A 101 -5.58 -1.21 -17.46
C ILE A 101 -5.10 -2.13 -18.59
N PHE A 102 -5.89 -3.14 -19.02
CA PHE A 102 -5.49 -4.06 -20.08
C PHE A 102 -5.23 -3.38 -21.42
N ASN A 103 -5.94 -2.27 -21.73
CA ASN A 103 -5.68 -1.50 -22.94
C ASN A 103 -4.33 -0.74 -22.89
N GLN A 104 -3.81 -0.45 -21.70
CA GLN A 104 -2.48 0.13 -21.50
C GLN A 104 -1.38 -0.95 -21.44
N LEU A 105 -1.73 -2.16 -20.97
CA LEU A 105 -0.80 -3.29 -20.84
C LEU A 105 -0.14 -3.72 -22.16
N GLU A 106 -0.82 -3.60 -23.30
CA GLU A 106 -0.24 -3.98 -24.59
C GLU A 106 0.91 -3.09 -25.03
N ASN A 107 0.91 -1.80 -24.64
CA ASN A 107 1.89 -0.83 -25.08
C ASN A 107 3.05 -0.62 -24.09
N ASN A 108 2.81 -0.74 -22.78
CA ASN A 108 3.78 -0.33 -21.73
C ASN A 108 4.15 -1.46 -20.77
N LYS A 109 4.00 -2.71 -21.20
CA LYS A 109 4.29 -3.88 -20.38
C LYS A 109 5.78 -4.02 -20.11
N ILE A 110 6.19 -3.83 -18.83
CA ILE A 110 7.57 -4.07 -18.38
C ILE A 110 7.73 -5.54 -17.98
N PHE A 111 6.75 -6.09 -17.29
CA PHE A 111 6.65 -7.50 -16.88
C PHE A 111 5.23 -8.03 -17.16
N ILE A 112 4.98 -9.32 -16.89
CA ILE A 112 3.69 -9.97 -17.18
C ILE A 112 2.49 -9.22 -16.57
N ASP A 113 2.68 -8.58 -15.42
CA ASP A 113 1.66 -7.94 -14.59
C ASP A 113 2.12 -6.60 -13.98
N GLU A 114 3.05 -5.92 -14.65
CA GLU A 114 3.54 -4.59 -14.28
C GLU A 114 3.56 -3.67 -15.49
N ILE A 115 3.11 -2.44 -15.30
CA ILE A 115 3.12 -1.39 -16.31
C ILE A 115 3.77 -0.11 -15.78
N GLU A 116 4.35 0.68 -16.66
CA GLU A 116 4.66 2.07 -16.38
C GLU A 116 3.41 2.92 -16.61
N VAL A 117 3.06 3.74 -15.63
CA VAL A 117 1.87 4.60 -15.69
C VAL A 117 2.17 5.83 -16.54
N GLU A 118 1.32 6.10 -17.55
CA GLU A 118 1.42 7.26 -18.44
C GLU A 118 0.54 8.45 -18.01
N ASP A 119 -0.34 8.26 -17.02
CA ASP A 119 -1.24 9.30 -16.53
C ASP A 119 -0.44 10.46 -15.93
N GLU A 120 -0.79 11.72 -16.25
CA GLU A 120 0.01 12.91 -15.89
C GLU A 120 0.35 13.00 -14.39
N HIS A 121 -0.54 12.52 -13.52
CA HIS A 121 -0.37 12.58 -12.06
C HIS A 121 0.56 11.50 -11.50
N GLU A 122 0.77 10.40 -12.23
CA GLU A 122 1.54 9.23 -11.77
C GLU A 122 2.60 8.78 -12.78
N LYS A 123 2.88 9.63 -13.79
CA LYS A 123 3.78 9.31 -14.90
C LYS A 123 5.16 8.84 -14.42
N GLY A 124 5.56 7.68 -14.93
CA GLY A 124 6.84 7.06 -14.61
C GLY A 124 6.81 6.19 -13.34
N THR A 125 5.66 6.10 -12.66
CA THR A 125 5.49 5.09 -11.59
C THR A 125 5.18 3.73 -12.19
N ILE A 126 5.48 2.67 -11.43
CA ILE A 126 5.17 1.30 -11.81
C ILE A 126 3.89 0.88 -11.09
N GLN A 127 2.91 0.41 -11.84
CA GLN A 127 1.71 -0.22 -11.30
C GLN A 127 1.87 -1.74 -11.42
N SER A 128 1.86 -2.43 -10.28
CA SER A 128 1.86 -3.89 -10.17
C SER A 128 0.45 -4.42 -9.92
N PHE A 129 0.04 -5.44 -10.68
CA PHE A 129 -1.26 -6.11 -10.54
C PHE A 129 -1.10 -7.44 -9.83
N PHE A 130 -2.10 -7.79 -9.03
CA PHE A 130 -2.05 -8.95 -8.16
C PHE A 130 -3.17 -9.96 -8.46
N ASN A 131 -2.81 -11.24 -8.39
CA ASN A 131 -3.69 -12.37 -8.19
C ASN A 131 -3.33 -13.06 -6.87
N LEU A 132 -4.05 -14.10 -6.49
CA LEU A 132 -3.78 -14.81 -5.23
C LEU A 132 -2.38 -15.43 -5.17
N GLU A 133 -1.90 -15.99 -6.27
CA GLU A 133 -0.56 -16.60 -6.33
C GLU A 133 0.55 -15.54 -6.07
N LYS A 134 0.41 -14.36 -6.67
CA LYS A 134 1.36 -13.26 -6.45
C LYS A 134 1.28 -12.70 -5.03
N ILE A 135 0.09 -12.68 -4.42
CA ILE A 135 -0.10 -12.31 -3.00
C ILE A 135 0.60 -13.34 -2.09
N GLU A 136 0.43 -14.63 -2.34
CA GLU A 136 1.11 -15.68 -1.59
C GLU A 136 2.63 -15.60 -1.74
N GLU A 137 3.14 -15.34 -2.95
CA GLU A 137 4.58 -15.12 -3.18
C GLU A 137 5.08 -13.86 -2.46
N LEU A 138 4.27 -12.78 -2.40
CA LEU A 138 4.62 -11.55 -1.68
C LEU A 138 4.90 -11.83 -0.18
N ILE A 139 4.03 -12.61 0.48
CA ILE A 139 4.12 -12.88 1.92
C ILE A 139 5.04 -14.05 2.27
N LYS A 140 5.46 -14.87 1.30
CA LYS A 140 6.17 -16.14 1.49
C LYS A 140 7.42 -16.06 2.38
N SER A 141 8.12 -14.92 2.35
CA SER A 141 9.36 -14.69 3.11
C SER A 141 9.15 -13.89 4.40
N THR A 142 7.92 -13.85 4.90
CA THR A 142 7.51 -13.15 6.13
C THR A 142 6.89 -14.14 7.12
N ASN A 143 6.59 -13.67 8.34
CA ASN A 143 5.83 -14.42 9.33
C ASN A 143 4.30 -14.20 9.19
N PHE A 144 3.86 -13.51 8.16
CA PHE A 144 2.45 -13.26 7.92
C PHE A 144 1.73 -14.46 7.30
N LYS A 145 0.48 -14.67 7.76
CA LYS A 145 -0.51 -15.59 7.16
C LYS A 145 -1.76 -14.81 6.79
N ILE A 146 -2.40 -15.19 5.69
CA ILE A 146 -3.69 -14.59 5.30
C ILE A 146 -4.76 -15.06 6.30
N LYS A 147 -5.28 -14.14 7.10
CA LYS A 147 -6.39 -14.38 8.01
C LYS A 147 -7.74 -14.11 7.36
N TRP A 148 -7.77 -13.12 6.50
CA TRP A 148 -8.96 -12.73 5.76
C TRP A 148 -8.53 -12.09 4.43
N CYS A 149 -9.30 -12.37 3.37
CA CYS A 149 -9.08 -11.81 2.04
C CYS A 149 -10.41 -11.68 1.31
N GLU A 150 -10.72 -10.50 0.83
CA GLU A 150 -11.84 -10.24 -0.07
C GLU A 150 -11.37 -9.53 -1.33
N LYS A 151 -12.03 -9.82 -2.46
CA LYS A 151 -11.85 -9.06 -3.69
C LYS A 151 -13.15 -8.30 -3.99
N HIS A 152 -13.05 -6.99 -4.05
CA HIS A 152 -14.15 -6.13 -4.47
C HIS A 152 -13.93 -5.76 -5.94
N THR A 153 -14.98 -5.88 -6.74
CA THR A 153 -14.97 -5.48 -8.16
C THR A 153 -16.08 -4.49 -8.41
N LEU A 154 -15.70 -3.34 -8.99
CA LEU A 154 -16.63 -2.30 -9.43
C LEU A 154 -16.69 -2.32 -10.96
N GLU A 155 -17.88 -2.41 -11.51
CA GLU A 155 -18.11 -2.35 -12.95
C GLU A 155 -18.74 -1.02 -13.35
N ASN A 156 -18.17 -0.34 -14.35
CA ASN A 156 -18.82 0.76 -15.02
C ASN A 156 -19.70 0.20 -16.14
N VAL A 157 -21.00 0.21 -15.92
CA VAL A 157 -22.00 -0.41 -16.81
C VAL A 157 -22.02 0.24 -18.21
N LEU A 158 -21.67 1.52 -18.31
CA LEU A 158 -21.74 2.28 -19.58
C LEU A 158 -20.57 1.94 -20.52
N ASN A 159 -19.37 1.88 -20.00
CA ASN A 159 -18.15 1.61 -20.79
C ASN A 159 -17.58 0.20 -20.59
N LYS A 160 -18.26 -0.62 -19.79
CA LYS A 160 -17.88 -2.02 -19.45
C LYS A 160 -16.45 -2.17 -18.90
N THR A 161 -15.93 -1.10 -18.29
CA THR A 161 -14.68 -1.21 -17.56
C THR A 161 -14.94 -1.71 -16.15
N HIS A 162 -14.08 -2.56 -15.62
CA HIS A 162 -14.12 -2.98 -14.23
C HIS A 162 -12.78 -2.73 -13.54
N HIS A 163 -12.86 -2.48 -12.26
CA HIS A 163 -11.74 -2.24 -11.39
C HIS A 163 -11.86 -3.15 -10.17
N GLY A 164 -10.90 -4.03 -9.99
CA GLY A 164 -10.85 -4.97 -8.87
C GLY A 164 -9.76 -4.59 -7.88
N ARG A 165 -10.04 -4.80 -6.60
CA ARG A 165 -9.06 -4.62 -5.52
C ARG A 165 -9.21 -5.72 -4.48
N TYR A 166 -8.08 -6.27 -4.06
CA TYR A 166 -8.00 -7.14 -2.90
C TYR A 166 -7.84 -6.31 -1.64
N TYR A 167 -8.54 -6.74 -0.58
CA TYR A 167 -8.39 -6.27 0.78
C TYR A 167 -8.05 -7.46 1.67
N LEU A 168 -6.97 -7.35 2.43
CA LEU A 168 -6.43 -8.44 3.22
C LEU A 168 -6.20 -8.01 4.66
N VAL A 169 -6.43 -8.95 5.56
CA VAL A 169 -5.87 -8.92 6.91
C VAL A 169 -4.87 -10.06 7.01
N LEU A 170 -3.64 -9.71 7.23
CA LEU A 170 -2.55 -10.64 7.49
C LEU A 170 -2.30 -10.68 9.00
N GLU A 171 -2.12 -11.88 9.57
CA GLU A 171 -1.79 -12.09 10.97
C GLU A 171 -0.36 -12.64 11.06
N LYS A 172 0.42 -12.08 11.95
CA LYS A 172 1.79 -12.53 12.24
C LYS A 172 1.74 -13.65 13.29
N GLU A 173 2.36 -14.78 12.95
CA GLU A 173 2.56 -15.93 13.84
C GLU A 173 3.83 -15.82 14.70
#